data_2f7467ac36cd1b89b8baa2ae05ab79c1
#
_entry.id   2f7467ac36cd1b89b8baa2ae05ab79c1
#
_cell.length_a   1.000
_cell.length_b   1.000
_cell.length_c   1.000
_cell.angle_alpha   90.00
_cell.angle_beta   90.00
_cell.angle_gamma   90.00
#
_symmetry.space_group_name_H-M   'P 1'
#
loop_
_entity.id
_entity.type
_entity.pdbx_description
1 polymer ?
#
loop_
_entity_poly.entity_id
_entity_poly.type
_entity_poly.pdbx_seq_one_letter_code
_entity_poly.pdbx_strand_id
1 'polypeptide(L)'
;MTFLQRWQGLADNKICAFAWFVIRRFSEERVPQAAASMTFTTLLALVPVLTVMVAVASIFPVFDRWSDSFVSFVNQTIVPQGADMVFDYIDAFRDQANRLTAIGSVMLVVTSLMLIRTIDNAFNRIWRVNTQRPWMMQFLVYWALLTFGPLSLGVGISFMVGSVQDSVLSSGVQQWADALKTAARLAFMTVLLWGLYRFVPNRFVPARQAFVGALITAFCLETARFLFTWYMGNFDGYRSIYGAFAAVPFFLLWLNLLWTLLLGGAVLTSSLSYWQGEAFRRGFDSRGRFDDVLKILLLLDAAQKEGRTLSVQEFRRHINMGYDELGELLEKLARYGYIYSGRQGWVLKTGADSIELSELFKLFVYRPLPVERDHVNQAVDVVMTPCLQTLNMTLAEFDAQAKKQQQS
;
A
#
# COMPACT_ATOMS: atom_id res chain seq x y z
N MET A 1 2.73 -0.98 -40.80
CA MET A 1 3.19 -1.51 -39.50
C MET A 1 2.01 -1.56 -38.56
N THR A 2 1.51 -2.74 -38.27
CA THR A 2 0.31 -2.99 -37.46
C THR A 2 0.55 -2.58 -36.00
N PHE A 3 -0.51 -2.07 -35.35
CA PHE A 3 -0.53 -1.66 -33.94
C PHE A 3 0.16 -2.70 -33.01
N LEU A 4 0.01 -3.98 -33.32
CA LEU A 4 0.64 -5.12 -32.62
C LEU A 4 2.20 -5.13 -32.73
N GLN A 5 2.79 -4.74 -33.85
CA GLN A 5 4.26 -4.70 -34.01
C GLN A 5 4.91 -3.55 -33.22
N ARG A 6 4.19 -2.43 -33.07
CA ARG A 6 4.61 -1.32 -32.20
C ARG A 6 4.60 -1.71 -30.72
N TRP A 7 3.67 -2.57 -30.33
CA TRP A 7 3.57 -3.08 -28.94
C TRP A 7 4.66 -4.11 -28.63
N GLN A 8 5.07 -4.94 -29.57
CA GLN A 8 6.17 -5.89 -29.39
C GLN A 8 7.50 -5.17 -29.13
N GLY A 9 7.80 -4.11 -29.89
CA GLY A 9 9.02 -3.32 -29.66
C GLY A 9 9.03 -2.53 -28.34
N LEU A 10 7.85 -2.15 -27.81
CA LEU A 10 7.74 -1.56 -26.47
C LEU A 10 7.87 -2.61 -25.36
N ALA A 11 7.44 -3.84 -25.61
CA ALA A 11 7.57 -4.95 -24.68
C ALA A 11 9.02 -5.43 -24.49
N ASP A 12 9.90 -5.16 -25.47
CA ASP A 12 11.33 -5.48 -25.38
C ASP A 12 12.06 -4.54 -24.40
N ASN A 13 11.59 -3.31 -24.25
CA ASN A 13 12.18 -2.39 -23.29
C ASN A 13 11.65 -2.69 -21.87
N LYS A 14 12.56 -3.08 -20.97
CA LYS A 14 12.25 -3.46 -19.58
C LYS A 14 11.46 -2.36 -18.82
N ILE A 15 11.80 -1.11 -19.05
CA ILE A 15 11.13 0.03 -18.38
C ILE A 15 9.69 0.18 -18.89
N CYS A 16 9.49 0.11 -20.21
CA CYS A 16 8.14 0.24 -20.80
C CYS A 16 7.23 -0.93 -20.38
N ALA A 17 7.75 -2.16 -20.38
CA ALA A 17 7.02 -3.34 -19.93
C ALA A 17 6.63 -3.24 -18.45
N PHE A 18 7.53 -2.74 -17.59
CA PHE A 18 7.24 -2.52 -16.18
C PHE A 18 6.23 -1.39 -15.97
N ALA A 19 6.36 -0.28 -16.68
CA ALA A 19 5.38 0.82 -16.61
C ALA A 19 3.97 0.34 -17.00
N TRP A 20 3.88 -0.46 -18.07
CA TRP A 20 2.62 -1.09 -18.47
C TRP A 20 2.05 -2.01 -17.38
N PHE A 21 2.90 -2.82 -16.76
CA PHE A 21 2.51 -3.69 -15.64
C PHE A 21 1.93 -2.88 -14.47
N VAL A 22 2.57 -1.75 -14.10
CA VAL A 22 2.08 -0.85 -13.03
C VAL A 22 0.73 -0.24 -13.40
N ILE A 23 0.59 0.27 -14.65
CA ILE A 23 -0.67 0.86 -15.13
C ILE A 23 -1.80 -0.19 -15.14
N ARG A 24 -1.52 -1.38 -15.62
CA ARG A 24 -2.47 -2.49 -15.61
C ARG A 24 -2.90 -2.82 -14.18
N ARG A 25 -1.94 -2.93 -13.26
CA ARG A 25 -2.20 -3.22 -11.85
C ARG A 25 -2.99 -2.10 -11.17
N PHE A 26 -2.70 -0.84 -11.49
CA PHE A 26 -3.47 0.32 -11.03
C PHE A 26 -4.95 0.21 -11.41
N SER A 27 -5.24 -0.27 -12.61
CA SER A 27 -6.61 -0.52 -13.08
C SER A 27 -7.25 -1.75 -12.43
N GLU A 28 -6.51 -2.87 -12.31
CA GLU A 28 -6.98 -4.12 -11.69
C GLU A 28 -7.34 -3.92 -10.21
N GLU A 29 -6.53 -3.16 -9.47
CA GLU A 29 -6.79 -2.79 -8.08
C GLU A 29 -7.87 -1.70 -7.91
N ARG A 30 -8.45 -1.22 -9.02
CA ARG A 30 -9.51 -0.20 -9.04
C ARG A 30 -9.13 1.05 -8.22
N VAL A 31 -7.89 1.53 -8.39
CA VAL A 31 -7.37 2.67 -7.62
C VAL A 31 -8.25 3.92 -7.72
N PRO A 32 -8.80 4.32 -8.89
CA PRO A 32 -9.66 5.49 -8.97
C PRO A 32 -10.93 5.37 -8.12
N GLN A 33 -11.56 4.18 -8.10
CA GLN A 33 -12.76 3.94 -7.28
C GLN A 33 -12.42 3.95 -5.78
N ALA A 34 -11.27 3.36 -5.41
CA ALA A 34 -10.79 3.41 -4.04
C ALA A 34 -10.47 4.85 -3.61
N ALA A 35 -9.83 5.65 -4.45
CA ALA A 35 -9.55 7.06 -4.20
C ALA A 35 -10.83 7.89 -4.03
N ALA A 36 -11.85 7.67 -4.86
CA ALA A 36 -13.14 8.34 -4.73
C ALA A 36 -13.84 7.98 -3.39
N SER A 37 -13.82 6.70 -3.02
CA SER A 37 -14.36 6.25 -1.72
C SER A 37 -13.58 6.87 -0.55
N MET A 38 -12.23 6.93 -0.64
CA MET A 38 -11.38 7.57 0.37
C MET A 38 -11.66 9.07 0.48
N THR A 39 -11.86 9.75 -0.64
CA THR A 39 -12.21 11.17 -0.68
C THR A 39 -13.49 11.45 0.09
N PHE A 40 -14.53 10.68 -0.17
CA PHE A 40 -15.81 10.82 0.53
C PHE A 40 -15.67 10.52 2.03
N THR A 41 -15.00 9.41 2.37
CA THR A 41 -14.77 9.03 3.77
C THR A 41 -13.93 10.08 4.51
N THR A 42 -12.90 10.64 3.86
CA THR A 42 -12.07 11.69 4.44
C THR A 42 -12.85 12.97 4.67
N LEU A 43 -13.72 13.36 3.72
CA LEU A 43 -14.58 14.53 3.89
C LEU A 43 -15.47 14.39 5.12
N LEU A 44 -16.12 13.22 5.29
CA LEU A 44 -16.98 12.96 6.45
C LEU A 44 -16.19 12.88 7.78
N ALA A 45 -14.98 12.33 7.72
CA ALA A 45 -14.14 12.16 8.90
C ALA A 45 -13.22 13.37 9.19
N LEU A 46 -13.18 14.37 8.32
CA LEU A 46 -12.28 15.52 8.44
C LEU A 46 -12.48 16.23 9.80
N VAL A 47 -13.72 16.57 10.12
CA VAL A 47 -14.05 17.24 11.37
C VAL A 47 -13.75 16.37 12.59
N PRO A 48 -14.26 15.11 12.68
CA PRO A 48 -13.91 14.20 13.77
C PRO A 48 -12.42 14.02 13.99
N VAL A 49 -11.68 13.78 12.91
CA VAL A 49 -10.23 13.55 13.00
C VAL A 49 -9.50 14.80 13.50
N LEU A 50 -9.79 15.96 12.93
CA LEU A 50 -9.18 17.22 13.35
C LEU A 50 -9.49 17.53 14.81
N THR A 51 -10.73 17.33 15.25
CA THR A 51 -11.13 17.54 16.65
C THR A 51 -10.33 16.64 17.59
N VAL A 52 -10.19 15.34 17.27
CA VAL A 52 -9.40 14.40 18.08
C VAL A 52 -7.92 14.76 18.03
N MET A 53 -7.39 15.13 16.87
CA MET A 53 -5.99 15.56 16.72
C MET A 53 -5.69 16.80 17.57
N VAL A 54 -6.53 17.81 17.53
CA VAL A 54 -6.39 19.03 18.33
C VAL A 54 -6.52 18.71 19.83
N ALA A 55 -7.49 17.89 20.22
CA ALA A 55 -7.67 17.49 21.62
C ALA A 55 -6.47 16.71 22.17
N VAL A 56 -5.88 15.81 21.40
CA VAL A 56 -4.67 15.06 21.77
C VAL A 56 -3.47 16.00 21.82
N ALA A 57 -3.31 16.86 20.83
CA ALA A 57 -2.19 17.77 20.72
C ALA A 57 -2.18 18.82 21.82
N SER A 58 -3.36 19.31 22.25
CA SER A 58 -3.50 20.31 23.33
C SER A 58 -3.04 19.80 24.70
N ILE A 59 -2.87 18.48 24.89
CA ILE A 59 -2.28 17.90 26.11
C ILE A 59 -0.79 18.26 26.23
N PHE A 60 -0.13 18.59 25.10
CA PHE A 60 1.29 18.86 25.08
C PHE A 60 1.58 20.38 25.07
N PRO A 61 2.32 20.94 26.03
CA PRO A 61 2.57 22.39 26.15
C PRO A 61 3.29 23.02 24.94
N VAL A 62 3.88 22.19 24.07
CA VAL A 62 4.60 22.64 22.87
C VAL A 62 3.64 22.94 21.71
N PHE A 63 2.37 22.50 21.81
CA PHE A 63 1.37 22.59 20.74
C PHE A 63 1.03 24.03 20.36
N ASP A 64 0.95 24.95 21.34
CA ASP A 64 0.63 26.36 21.07
C ASP A 64 1.65 27.04 20.14
N ARG A 65 2.93 26.62 20.22
CA ARG A 65 3.97 27.11 19.31
C ARG A 65 3.93 26.44 17.92
N TRP A 66 3.33 25.27 17.83
CA TRP A 66 3.26 24.49 16.58
C TRP A 66 2.00 24.74 15.79
N SER A 67 0.93 25.21 16.42
CA SER A 67 -0.37 25.41 15.75
C SER A 67 -0.23 26.36 14.57
N ASP A 68 0.45 27.49 14.72
CA ASP A 68 0.64 28.46 13.63
C ASP A 68 1.52 27.90 12.49
N SER A 69 2.56 27.16 12.84
CA SER A 69 3.43 26.49 11.86
C SER A 69 2.70 25.36 11.13
N PHE A 70 1.86 24.61 11.83
CA PHE A 70 1.04 23.55 11.27
C PHE A 70 -0.03 24.10 10.33
N VAL A 71 -0.72 25.16 10.71
CA VAL A 71 -1.66 25.88 9.87
C VAL A 71 -1.00 26.36 8.58
N SER A 72 0.17 26.97 8.68
CA SER A 72 0.96 27.41 7.52
C SER A 72 1.35 26.25 6.59
N PHE A 73 1.74 25.11 7.17
CA PHE A 73 2.09 23.91 6.40
C PHE A 73 0.88 23.31 5.67
N VAL A 74 -0.25 23.18 6.36
CA VAL A 74 -1.49 22.67 5.76
C VAL A 74 -1.95 23.57 4.61
N ASN A 75 -1.93 24.88 4.81
CA ASN A 75 -2.23 25.88 3.78
C ASN A 75 -1.33 25.76 2.55
N GLN A 76 -0.04 25.56 2.78
CA GLN A 76 0.94 25.52 1.69
C GLN A 76 1.02 24.16 0.98
N THR A 77 0.65 23.07 1.67
CA THR A 77 0.96 21.72 1.19
C THR A 77 -0.27 20.89 0.87
N ILE A 78 -1.31 20.97 1.71
CA ILE A 78 -2.47 20.06 1.61
C ILE A 78 -3.63 20.70 0.87
N VAL A 79 -3.88 21.99 1.05
CA VAL A 79 -5.01 22.70 0.43
C VAL A 79 -4.52 23.96 -0.27
N PRO A 80 -4.17 23.90 -1.55
CA PRO A 80 -3.84 25.09 -2.32
C PRO A 80 -5.08 25.97 -2.50
N GLN A 81 -5.08 27.16 -1.94
CA GLN A 81 -6.13 28.18 -2.00
C GLN A 81 -7.50 27.77 -1.40
N GLY A 82 -7.98 28.53 -0.45
CA GLY A 82 -9.25 28.33 0.28
C GLY A 82 -9.09 27.73 1.68
N ALA A 83 -7.87 27.55 2.14
CA ALA A 83 -7.58 27.04 3.46
C ALA A 83 -8.08 27.97 4.58
N ASP A 84 -8.04 29.29 4.36
CA ASP A 84 -8.54 30.26 5.35
C ASP A 84 -10.00 29.98 5.73
N MET A 85 -10.85 29.67 4.76
CA MET A 85 -12.24 29.24 5.07
C MET A 85 -12.30 27.95 5.86
N VAL A 86 -11.42 27.00 5.57
CA VAL A 86 -11.39 25.70 6.29
C VAL A 86 -10.93 25.92 7.73
N PHE A 87 -9.99 26.82 7.96
CA PHE A 87 -9.50 27.13 9.31
C PHE A 87 -10.48 27.93 10.14
N ASP A 88 -11.20 28.88 9.57
CA ASP A 88 -12.30 29.58 10.26
C ASP A 88 -13.37 28.58 10.75
N TYR A 89 -13.65 27.55 9.93
CA TYR A 89 -14.51 26.44 10.35
C TYR A 89 -13.87 25.57 11.43
N ILE A 90 -12.57 25.29 11.37
CA ILE A 90 -11.86 24.49 12.37
C ILE A 90 -11.88 25.21 13.74
N ASP A 91 -11.64 26.51 13.79
CA ASP A 91 -11.69 27.28 15.03
C ASP A 91 -13.12 27.33 15.59
N ALA A 92 -14.12 27.54 14.73
CA ALA A 92 -15.51 27.45 15.13
C ALA A 92 -15.87 26.05 15.67
N PHE A 93 -15.32 25.00 15.07
CA PHE A 93 -15.49 23.62 15.55
C PHE A 93 -14.72 23.34 16.84
N ARG A 94 -13.54 23.93 17.05
CA ARG A 94 -12.79 23.83 18.31
C ARG A 94 -13.60 24.35 19.48
N ASP A 95 -14.25 25.50 19.32
CA ASP A 95 -15.12 26.08 20.33
C ASP A 95 -16.37 25.23 20.58
N GLN A 96 -16.90 24.63 19.54
CA GLN A 96 -18.03 23.71 19.61
C GLN A 96 -17.66 22.36 20.23
N ALA A 97 -16.43 21.86 19.99
CA ALA A 97 -15.90 20.60 20.53
C ALA A 97 -15.82 20.63 22.07
N ASN A 98 -15.53 21.81 22.65
CA ASN A 98 -15.53 22.00 24.10
C ASN A 98 -16.92 21.89 24.73
N ARG A 99 -18.00 21.96 23.92
CA ARG A 99 -19.41 21.83 24.33
C ARG A 99 -19.98 20.44 24.01
N LEU A 100 -19.18 19.52 23.43
CA LEU A 100 -19.64 18.18 23.06
C LEU A 100 -19.97 17.35 24.30
N THR A 101 -21.11 16.68 24.25
CA THR A 101 -21.46 15.64 25.22
C THR A 101 -20.54 14.45 25.14
N ALA A 102 -20.43 13.64 26.20
CA ALA A 102 -19.65 12.41 26.20
C ALA A 102 -19.99 11.49 25.00
N ILE A 103 -21.26 11.45 24.61
CA ILE A 103 -21.73 10.68 23.44
C ILE A 103 -21.13 11.23 22.14
N GLY A 104 -21.10 12.55 21.97
CA GLY A 104 -20.50 13.21 20.80
C GLY A 104 -19.00 12.90 20.69
N SER A 105 -18.26 12.96 21.80
CA SER A 105 -16.82 12.63 21.83
C SER A 105 -16.57 11.17 21.44
N VAL A 106 -17.36 10.23 21.94
CA VAL A 106 -17.26 8.81 21.54
C VAL A 106 -17.53 8.64 20.06
N MET A 107 -18.55 9.30 19.51
CA MET A 107 -18.85 9.24 18.06
C MET A 107 -17.71 9.78 17.21
N LEU A 108 -17.04 10.85 17.63
CA LEU A 108 -15.88 11.40 16.94
C LEU A 108 -14.71 10.40 16.89
N VAL A 109 -14.39 9.77 18.02
CA VAL A 109 -13.35 8.73 18.09
C VAL A 109 -13.70 7.55 17.18
N VAL A 110 -14.92 7.05 17.24
CA VAL A 110 -15.38 5.93 16.38
C VAL A 110 -15.24 6.30 14.90
N THR A 111 -15.66 7.49 14.48
CA THR A 111 -15.57 7.92 13.08
C THR A 111 -14.11 8.05 12.62
N SER A 112 -13.24 8.58 13.48
CA SER A 112 -11.80 8.69 13.22
C SER A 112 -11.16 7.30 13.04
N LEU A 113 -11.50 6.35 13.90
CA LEU A 113 -11.02 4.97 13.79
C LEU A 113 -11.55 4.27 12.53
N MET A 114 -12.79 4.56 12.12
CA MET A 114 -13.37 4.05 10.87
C MET A 114 -12.59 4.56 9.65
N LEU A 115 -12.18 5.82 9.62
CA LEU A 115 -11.33 6.35 8.55
C LEU A 115 -10.00 5.60 8.46
N ILE A 116 -9.30 5.46 9.60
CA ILE A 116 -8.01 4.77 9.63
C ILE A 116 -8.16 3.32 9.17
N ARG A 117 -9.23 2.64 9.61
CA ARG A 117 -9.53 1.27 9.15
C ARG A 117 -9.79 1.21 7.64
N THR A 118 -10.45 2.20 7.08
CA THR A 118 -10.71 2.28 5.64
C THR A 118 -9.41 2.42 4.86
N ILE A 119 -8.49 3.25 5.36
CA ILE A 119 -7.13 3.41 4.79
C ILE A 119 -6.36 2.08 4.88
N ASP A 120 -6.33 1.45 6.06
CA ASP A 120 -5.65 0.17 6.29
C ASP A 120 -6.17 -0.92 5.34
N ASN A 121 -7.49 -1.02 5.16
CA ASN A 121 -8.11 -1.97 4.24
C ASN A 121 -7.69 -1.72 2.78
N ALA A 122 -7.63 -0.44 2.34
CA ALA A 122 -7.19 -0.12 0.98
C ALA A 122 -5.74 -0.52 0.75
N PHE A 123 -4.86 -0.25 1.72
CA PHE A 123 -3.47 -0.66 1.65
C PHE A 123 -3.33 -2.18 1.66
N ASN A 124 -3.97 -2.86 2.62
CA ASN A 124 -3.91 -4.32 2.73
C ASN A 124 -4.40 -5.01 1.45
N ARG A 125 -5.41 -4.44 0.77
CA ARG A 125 -5.86 -4.92 -0.54
C ARG A 125 -4.77 -4.82 -1.60
N ILE A 126 -4.06 -3.67 -1.72
CA ILE A 126 -2.97 -3.48 -2.69
C ILE A 126 -1.83 -4.49 -2.46
N TRP A 127 -1.53 -4.82 -1.20
CA TRP A 127 -0.53 -5.83 -0.84
C TRP A 127 -1.08 -7.25 -0.72
N ARG A 128 -2.34 -7.49 -1.15
CA ARG A 128 -3.01 -8.81 -1.15
C ARG A 128 -2.94 -9.52 0.20
N VAL A 129 -3.15 -8.75 1.26
CA VAL A 129 -3.18 -9.27 2.63
C VAL A 129 -4.55 -9.86 2.91
N ASN A 130 -4.62 -11.16 3.17
CA ASN A 130 -5.86 -11.87 3.48
C ASN A 130 -6.05 -12.09 5.00
N THR A 131 -5.00 -11.89 5.79
CA THR A 131 -5.04 -12.06 7.25
C THR A 131 -5.13 -10.70 7.92
N GLN A 132 -6.17 -10.48 8.68
CA GLN A 132 -6.32 -9.25 9.47
C GLN A 132 -5.41 -9.31 10.71
N ARG A 133 -4.87 -8.15 11.11
CA ARG A 133 -4.17 -8.02 12.39
C ARG A 133 -5.13 -8.33 13.53
N PRO A 134 -4.66 -8.92 14.64
CA PRO A 134 -5.45 -9.02 15.86
C PRO A 134 -5.97 -7.62 16.24
N TRP A 135 -7.24 -7.54 16.67
CA TRP A 135 -7.92 -6.25 16.93
C TRP A 135 -7.15 -5.34 17.90
N MET A 136 -6.49 -5.93 18.90
CA MET A 136 -5.68 -5.19 19.88
C MET A 136 -4.44 -4.53 19.22
N MET A 137 -3.75 -5.25 18.32
CA MET A 137 -2.61 -4.72 17.58
C MET A 137 -3.05 -3.63 16.59
N GLN A 138 -4.21 -3.82 15.99
CA GLN A 138 -4.82 -2.86 15.08
C GLN A 138 -5.17 -1.56 15.83
N PHE A 139 -5.81 -1.69 16.99
CA PHE A 139 -6.12 -0.56 17.86
C PHE A 139 -4.85 0.21 18.29
N LEU A 140 -3.80 -0.49 18.74
CA LEU A 140 -2.52 0.13 19.13
C LEU A 140 -1.87 0.91 17.97
N VAL A 141 -1.85 0.34 16.76
CA VAL A 141 -1.29 1.02 15.58
C VAL A 141 -2.13 2.26 15.24
N TYR A 142 -3.44 2.17 15.28
CA TYR A 142 -4.32 3.29 14.98
C TYR A 142 -4.20 4.40 16.03
N TRP A 143 -4.16 4.03 17.30
CA TRP A 143 -3.96 4.96 18.40
C TRP A 143 -2.59 5.64 18.31
N ALA A 144 -1.54 4.88 18.01
CA ALA A 144 -0.21 5.42 17.79
C ALA A 144 -0.16 6.40 16.60
N LEU A 145 -0.78 6.07 15.46
CA LEU A 145 -0.88 6.97 14.31
C LEU A 145 -1.63 8.26 14.65
N LEU A 146 -2.71 8.15 15.40
CA LEU A 146 -3.54 9.29 15.78
C LEU A 146 -2.85 10.22 16.80
N THR A 147 -1.97 9.66 17.64
CA THR A 147 -1.23 10.40 18.66
C THR A 147 0.11 10.93 18.12
N PHE A 148 0.93 10.04 17.55
CA PHE A 148 2.28 10.40 17.09
C PHE A 148 2.29 11.03 15.70
N GLY A 149 1.26 10.81 14.87
CA GLY A 149 1.14 11.42 13.54
C GLY A 149 1.20 12.95 13.62
N PRO A 150 0.28 13.62 14.33
CA PRO A 150 0.27 15.06 14.49
C PRO A 150 1.53 15.60 15.14
N LEU A 151 2.04 14.91 16.17
CA LEU A 151 3.25 15.33 16.87
C LEU A 151 4.49 15.30 15.96
N SER A 152 4.65 14.23 15.18
CA SER A 152 5.78 14.10 14.24
C SER A 152 5.70 15.15 13.13
N LEU A 153 4.48 15.43 12.64
CA LEU A 153 4.24 16.51 11.68
C LEU A 153 4.61 17.87 12.27
N GLY A 154 4.15 18.19 13.48
CA GLY A 154 4.44 19.44 14.15
C GLY A 154 5.95 19.65 14.39
N VAL A 155 6.67 18.62 14.88
CA VAL A 155 8.14 18.68 15.06
C VAL A 155 8.84 18.85 13.73
N GLY A 156 8.48 18.07 12.70
CA GLY A 156 9.11 18.16 11.40
C GLY A 156 8.94 19.54 10.76
N ILE A 157 7.76 20.13 10.88
CA ILE A 157 7.46 21.46 10.35
C ILE A 157 8.20 22.55 11.13
N SER A 158 8.20 22.52 12.45
CA SER A 158 8.90 23.50 13.27
C SER A 158 10.40 23.47 13.03
N PHE A 159 10.99 22.28 12.89
CA PHE A 159 12.39 22.13 12.54
C PHE A 159 12.70 22.70 11.15
N MET A 160 11.81 22.45 10.18
CA MET A 160 11.95 22.90 8.79
C MET A 160 11.84 24.42 8.68
N VAL A 161 10.87 25.04 9.37
CA VAL A 161 10.66 26.49 9.36
C VAL A 161 11.79 27.22 10.11
N GLY A 162 12.14 26.77 11.32
CA GLY A 162 13.18 27.36 12.14
C GLY A 162 14.57 27.32 11.48
N SER A 163 15.00 26.14 11.04
CA SER A 163 16.33 25.96 10.43
C SER A 163 16.55 26.80 9.16
N VAL A 164 15.48 27.03 8.39
CA VAL A 164 15.57 27.82 7.16
C VAL A 164 15.54 29.32 7.44
N GLN A 165 14.81 29.74 8.47
CA GLN A 165 14.70 31.15 8.83
C GLN A 165 15.99 31.71 9.40
N ASP A 166 16.66 30.96 10.28
CA ASP A 166 17.92 31.37 10.88
C ASP A 166 19.13 31.36 9.91
N SER A 167 19.12 30.46 8.93
CA SER A 167 20.23 30.28 8.00
C SER A 167 20.23 31.27 6.83
N VAL A 168 19.12 31.92 6.52
CA VAL A 168 18.91 32.67 5.25
C VAL A 168 18.90 34.18 5.45
N LEU A 169 18.70 34.67 6.67
CA LEU A 169 18.61 36.08 6.96
C LEU A 169 19.96 36.84 6.83
N SER A 170 21.08 36.15 6.67
CA SER A 170 22.40 36.76 6.69
C SER A 170 23.10 36.95 5.34
N SER A 171 22.57 36.49 4.22
CA SER A 171 23.24 36.63 2.92
C SER A 171 22.28 36.61 1.73
N GLY A 172 22.45 37.51 0.78
CA GLY A 172 21.64 37.75 -0.44
C GLY A 172 21.46 36.57 -1.40
N VAL A 173 21.20 35.37 -0.89
CA VAL A 173 21.11 34.10 -1.61
C VAL A 173 19.66 33.60 -1.61
N GLN A 174 18.72 34.47 -1.96
CA GLN A 174 17.27 34.18 -1.96
C GLN A 174 16.91 32.93 -2.79
N GLN A 175 17.55 32.75 -3.95
CA GLN A 175 17.28 31.62 -4.85
C GLN A 175 17.66 30.26 -4.26
N TRP A 176 18.77 30.18 -3.53
CA TRP A 176 19.20 28.94 -2.86
C TRP A 176 18.30 28.57 -1.67
N ALA A 177 17.76 29.59 -1.00
CA ALA A 177 16.82 29.41 0.10
C ALA A 177 15.53 28.72 -0.36
N ASP A 178 14.95 29.14 -1.48
CA ASP A 178 13.70 28.58 -2.00
C ASP A 178 13.91 27.15 -2.53
N ALA A 179 15.06 26.89 -3.15
CA ALA A 179 15.45 25.54 -3.55
C ALA A 179 15.61 24.62 -2.33
N LEU A 180 16.26 25.11 -1.24
CA LEU A 180 16.43 24.35 -0.01
C LEU A 180 15.09 24.07 0.68
N LYS A 181 14.18 25.04 0.74
CA LYS A 181 12.81 24.85 1.27
C LYS A 181 12.05 23.77 0.50
N THR A 182 12.13 23.80 -0.84
CA THR A 182 11.47 22.80 -1.69
C THR A 182 12.08 21.42 -1.50
N ALA A 183 13.42 21.31 -1.42
CA ALA A 183 14.11 20.06 -1.15
C ALA A 183 13.75 19.49 0.23
N ALA A 184 13.71 20.34 1.27
CA ALA A 184 13.34 19.94 2.62
C ALA A 184 11.88 19.45 2.70
N ARG A 185 10.96 20.13 2.02
CA ARG A 185 9.57 19.68 1.92
C ARG A 185 9.43 18.33 1.19
N LEU A 186 10.14 18.16 0.07
CA LEU A 186 10.16 16.90 -0.66
C LEU A 186 10.75 15.77 0.19
N ALA A 187 11.85 16.03 0.90
CA ALA A 187 12.47 15.06 1.80
C ALA A 187 11.52 14.66 2.93
N PHE A 188 10.88 15.64 3.57
CA PHE A 188 9.91 15.39 4.63
C PHE A 188 8.72 14.55 4.14
N MET A 189 8.11 14.92 3.01
CA MET A 189 7.04 14.13 2.39
C MET A 189 7.50 12.73 2.02
N THR A 190 8.72 12.57 1.52
CA THR A 190 9.28 11.26 1.20
C THR A 190 9.41 10.39 2.45
N VAL A 191 9.87 10.94 3.57
CA VAL A 191 9.98 10.20 4.84
C VAL A 191 8.61 9.77 5.37
N LEU A 192 7.61 10.66 5.32
CA LEU A 192 6.24 10.33 5.72
C LEU A 192 5.65 9.21 4.88
N LEU A 193 5.76 9.32 3.55
CA LEU A 193 5.25 8.31 2.62
C LEU A 193 6.03 7.01 2.74
N TRP A 194 7.34 7.06 2.99
CA TRP A 194 8.15 5.88 3.26
C TRP A 194 7.65 5.15 4.51
N GLY A 195 7.40 5.88 5.59
CA GLY A 195 6.79 5.33 6.80
C GLY A 195 5.43 4.71 6.53
N LEU A 196 4.56 5.41 5.79
CA LEU A 196 3.24 4.94 5.41
C LEU A 196 3.31 3.63 4.62
N TYR A 197 4.13 3.56 3.56
CA TYR A 197 4.27 2.37 2.71
C TYR A 197 5.00 1.21 3.38
N ARG A 198 5.80 1.48 4.41
CA ARG A 198 6.56 0.49 5.15
C ARG A 198 5.78 -0.15 6.30
N PHE A 199 5.01 0.64 7.05
CA PHE A 199 4.43 0.22 8.33
C PHE A 199 2.92 -0.03 8.28
N VAL A 200 2.18 0.66 7.40
CA VAL A 200 0.72 0.48 7.30
C VAL A 200 0.36 -0.89 6.75
N PRO A 201 0.94 -1.39 5.65
CA PRO A 201 0.58 -2.71 5.14
C PRO A 201 0.93 -3.81 6.15
N ASN A 202 0.01 -4.77 6.34
CA ASN A 202 0.30 -5.95 7.17
C ASN A 202 1.11 -7.00 6.39
N ARG A 203 2.18 -6.56 5.72
CA ARG A 203 3.05 -7.38 4.87
C ARG A 203 4.47 -6.86 4.93
N PHE A 204 5.43 -7.76 4.72
CA PHE A 204 6.82 -7.34 4.61
C PHE A 204 7.03 -6.50 3.34
N VAL A 205 7.46 -5.25 3.51
CA VAL A 205 7.85 -4.37 2.41
C VAL A 205 9.32 -4.00 2.60
N PRO A 206 10.22 -4.27 1.63
CA PRO A 206 11.63 -3.89 1.74
C PRO A 206 11.80 -2.38 1.84
N ALA A 207 12.64 -1.90 2.76
CA ALA A 207 12.83 -0.47 3.01
C ALA A 207 13.26 0.32 1.76
N ARG A 208 14.10 -0.29 0.90
CA ARG A 208 14.55 0.34 -0.36
C ARG A 208 13.41 0.53 -1.35
N GLN A 209 12.51 -0.45 -1.49
CA GLN A 209 11.36 -0.37 -2.40
C GLN A 209 10.34 0.66 -1.88
N ALA A 210 10.07 0.66 -0.57
CA ALA A 210 9.24 1.66 0.07
C ALA A 210 9.80 3.08 -0.12
N PHE A 211 11.13 3.25 -0.02
CA PHE A 211 11.78 4.55 -0.20
C PHE A 211 11.68 5.05 -1.66
N VAL A 212 11.98 4.18 -2.63
CA VAL A 212 11.88 4.56 -4.05
C VAL A 212 10.43 4.90 -4.43
N GLY A 213 9.47 4.08 -4.00
CA GLY A 213 8.06 4.37 -4.25
C GLY A 213 7.59 5.67 -3.58
N ALA A 214 8.02 5.91 -2.33
CA ALA A 214 7.72 7.14 -1.61
C ALA A 214 8.31 8.39 -2.28
N LEU A 215 9.56 8.32 -2.74
CA LEU A 215 10.23 9.42 -3.43
C LEU A 215 9.51 9.79 -4.74
N ILE A 216 9.17 8.79 -5.55
CA ILE A 216 8.41 9.01 -6.80
C ILE A 216 7.04 9.60 -6.49
N THR A 217 6.34 9.08 -5.48
CA THR A 217 5.02 9.59 -5.08
C THR A 217 5.11 11.03 -4.56
N ALA A 218 6.10 11.34 -3.73
CA ALA A 218 6.32 12.70 -3.24
C ALA A 218 6.58 13.69 -4.38
N PHE A 219 7.39 13.29 -5.37
CA PHE A 219 7.61 14.09 -6.57
C PHE A 219 6.34 14.28 -7.40
N CYS A 220 5.54 13.23 -7.58
CA CYS A 220 4.25 13.32 -8.26
C CYS A 220 3.26 14.23 -7.52
N LEU A 221 3.22 14.16 -6.18
CA LEU A 221 2.38 15.03 -5.35
C LEU A 221 2.80 16.51 -5.47
N GLU A 222 4.09 16.78 -5.43
CA GLU A 222 4.60 18.15 -5.60
C GLU A 222 4.30 18.70 -6.99
N THR A 223 4.47 17.87 -8.02
CA THR A 223 4.11 18.23 -9.41
C THR A 223 2.61 18.46 -9.53
N ALA A 224 1.78 17.59 -8.96
CA ALA A 224 0.33 17.75 -8.98
C ALA A 224 -0.12 19.02 -8.25
N ARG A 225 0.52 19.36 -7.11
CA ARG A 225 0.28 20.61 -6.40
C ARG A 225 0.59 21.82 -7.26
N PHE A 226 1.74 21.83 -7.93
CA PHE A 226 2.13 22.92 -8.83
C PHE A 226 1.13 23.07 -9.99
N LEU A 227 0.79 21.96 -10.65
CA LEU A 227 -0.17 21.97 -11.76
C LEU A 227 -1.57 22.39 -11.32
N PHE A 228 -2.01 21.92 -10.15
CA PHE A 228 -3.31 22.28 -9.60
C PHE A 228 -3.39 23.77 -9.24
N THR A 229 -2.34 24.31 -8.61
CA THR A 229 -2.24 25.74 -8.30
C THR A 229 -2.23 26.60 -9.56
N TRP A 230 -1.47 26.18 -10.57
CA TRP A 230 -1.44 26.84 -11.88
C TRP A 230 -2.81 26.82 -12.55
N TYR A 231 -3.49 25.65 -12.54
CA TYR A 231 -4.83 25.51 -13.07
C TYR A 231 -5.81 26.45 -12.37
N MET A 232 -5.82 26.50 -11.05
CA MET A 232 -6.67 27.36 -10.25
C MET A 232 -6.44 28.86 -10.50
N GLY A 233 -5.18 29.26 -10.75
CA GLY A 233 -4.82 30.65 -11.04
C GLY A 233 -5.17 31.13 -12.45
N ASN A 234 -5.33 30.21 -13.40
CA ASN A 234 -5.59 30.56 -14.79
C ASN A 234 -7.04 30.37 -15.26
N PHE A 235 -7.88 29.70 -14.46
CA PHE A 235 -9.27 29.40 -14.82
C PHE A 235 -10.28 30.18 -13.98
N ASP A 236 -10.36 31.51 -14.21
CA ASP A 236 -11.31 32.40 -13.53
C ASP A 236 -12.79 32.14 -13.89
N GLY A 237 -13.07 31.47 -15.00
CA GLY A 237 -14.44 31.23 -15.47
C GLY A 237 -15.31 30.43 -14.50
N TYR A 238 -14.74 29.45 -13.81
CA TYR A 238 -15.48 28.67 -12.84
C TYR A 238 -15.79 29.46 -11.56
N ARG A 239 -14.84 30.30 -11.17
CA ARG A 239 -15.00 31.24 -10.05
C ARG A 239 -16.06 32.30 -10.30
N SER A 240 -16.13 32.80 -11.55
CA SER A 240 -17.13 33.80 -11.96
C SER A 240 -18.56 33.26 -11.93
N ILE A 241 -18.75 31.95 -12.22
CA ILE A 241 -20.09 31.33 -12.26
C ILE A 241 -20.55 30.90 -10.87
N TYR A 242 -19.67 30.26 -10.09
CA TYR A 242 -20.02 29.61 -8.82
C TYR A 242 -19.62 30.40 -7.57
N GLY A 243 -18.86 31.49 -7.71
CA GLY A 243 -18.41 32.31 -6.57
C GLY A 243 -17.73 31.50 -5.50
N ALA A 244 -18.12 31.68 -4.24
CA ALA A 244 -17.59 30.95 -3.08
C ALA A 244 -17.89 29.43 -3.14
N PHE A 245 -18.98 29.01 -3.79
CA PHE A 245 -19.31 27.58 -3.92
C PHE A 245 -18.32 26.80 -4.78
N ALA A 246 -17.49 27.44 -5.58
CA ALA A 246 -16.45 26.79 -6.36
C ALA A 246 -15.40 26.07 -5.48
N ALA A 247 -15.18 26.54 -4.26
CA ALA A 247 -14.19 25.99 -3.33
C ALA A 247 -14.44 24.51 -3.01
N VAL A 248 -15.68 24.10 -2.81
CA VAL A 248 -16.03 22.72 -2.44
C VAL A 248 -15.70 21.71 -3.55
N PRO A 249 -16.13 21.87 -4.82
CA PRO A 249 -15.74 20.96 -5.89
C PRO A 249 -14.22 20.91 -6.11
N PHE A 250 -13.52 22.03 -6.03
CA PHE A 250 -12.06 22.07 -6.18
C PHE A 250 -11.35 21.34 -5.04
N PHE A 251 -11.81 21.52 -3.82
CA PHE A 251 -11.29 20.78 -2.66
C PHE A 251 -11.49 19.27 -2.83
N LEU A 252 -12.67 18.84 -3.25
CA LEU A 252 -12.96 17.41 -3.51
C LEU A 252 -12.09 16.86 -4.65
N LEU A 253 -11.92 17.62 -5.72
CA LEU A 253 -11.05 17.23 -6.84
C LEU A 253 -9.60 17.06 -6.37
N TRP A 254 -9.10 18.03 -5.59
CA TRP A 254 -7.75 17.97 -5.03
C TRP A 254 -7.59 16.77 -4.10
N LEU A 255 -8.53 16.54 -3.20
CA LEU A 255 -8.52 15.41 -2.27
C LEU A 255 -8.57 14.06 -3.01
N ASN A 256 -9.36 13.97 -4.08
CA ASN A 256 -9.41 12.78 -4.94
C ASN A 256 -8.08 12.55 -5.66
N LEU A 257 -7.45 13.62 -6.15
CA LEU A 257 -6.13 13.56 -6.79
C LEU A 257 -5.06 13.10 -5.79
N LEU A 258 -5.06 13.63 -4.56
CA LEU A 258 -4.17 13.20 -3.49
C LEU A 258 -4.29 11.70 -3.22
N TRP A 259 -5.51 11.20 -3.01
CA TRP A 259 -5.75 9.77 -2.77
C TRP A 259 -5.35 8.91 -3.97
N THR A 260 -5.62 9.37 -5.20
CA THR A 260 -5.23 8.67 -6.42
C THR A 260 -3.71 8.52 -6.53
N LEU A 261 -2.96 9.58 -6.26
CA LEU A 261 -1.50 9.56 -6.28
C LEU A 261 -0.92 8.73 -5.13
N LEU A 262 -1.50 8.82 -3.94
CA LEU A 262 -1.06 8.10 -2.76
C LEU A 262 -1.27 6.58 -2.93
N LEU A 263 -2.45 6.17 -3.37
CA LEU A 263 -2.74 4.75 -3.65
C LEU A 263 -1.99 4.25 -4.89
N GLY A 264 -1.83 5.08 -5.92
CA GLY A 264 -1.01 4.78 -7.10
C GLY A 264 0.45 4.55 -6.73
N GLY A 265 1.00 5.36 -5.82
CA GLY A 265 2.32 5.19 -5.25
C GLY A 265 2.46 3.90 -4.41
N ALA A 266 1.40 3.50 -3.70
CA ALA A 266 1.33 2.22 -3.02
C ALA A 266 1.38 1.05 -4.01
N VAL A 267 0.62 1.12 -5.11
CA VAL A 267 0.68 0.13 -6.21
C VAL A 267 2.06 0.09 -6.83
N LEU A 268 2.68 1.24 -7.11
CA LEU A 268 4.05 1.31 -7.62
C LEU A 268 5.03 0.64 -6.65
N THR A 269 4.95 0.97 -5.36
CA THR A 269 5.82 0.41 -4.30
C THR A 269 5.72 -1.11 -4.24
N SER A 270 4.50 -1.66 -4.25
CA SER A 270 4.30 -3.12 -4.24
C SER A 270 4.78 -3.76 -5.54
N SER A 271 4.63 -3.07 -6.67
CA SER A 271 5.08 -3.52 -7.99
C SER A 271 6.60 -3.54 -8.14
N LEU A 272 7.35 -2.69 -7.42
CA LEU A 272 8.82 -2.70 -7.44
C LEU A 272 9.42 -4.05 -7.01
N SER A 273 8.66 -4.84 -6.24
CA SER A 273 9.09 -6.20 -5.90
C SER A 273 9.21 -7.13 -7.12
N TYR A 274 8.48 -6.87 -8.18
CA TYR A 274 8.49 -7.65 -9.42
C TYR A 274 9.60 -7.25 -10.40
N TRP A 275 10.25 -6.09 -10.15
CA TRP A 275 11.34 -5.61 -11.00
C TRP A 275 12.55 -6.54 -11.00
N GLN A 276 12.88 -7.12 -9.84
CA GLN A 276 13.99 -8.07 -9.73
C GLN A 276 13.60 -9.41 -10.36
N GLY A 277 14.43 -9.91 -11.27
CA GLY A 277 14.21 -11.15 -11.99
C GLY A 277 13.12 -11.09 -13.05
N GLU A 278 12.61 -9.89 -13.37
CA GLU A 278 11.57 -9.68 -14.39
C GLU A 278 10.27 -10.46 -14.13
N ALA A 279 9.92 -10.64 -12.86
CA ALA A 279 8.71 -11.37 -12.48
C ALA A 279 7.43 -10.75 -13.07
N PHE A 280 7.43 -9.44 -13.38
CA PHE A 280 6.33 -8.74 -14.05
C PHE A 280 6.03 -9.28 -15.46
N ARG A 281 6.98 -9.96 -16.12
CA ARG A 281 6.78 -10.59 -17.45
C ARG A 281 6.03 -11.92 -17.38
N ARG A 282 5.99 -12.58 -16.21
CA ARG A 282 5.28 -13.86 -16.05
C ARG A 282 3.75 -13.72 -16.15
N GLY A 283 3.22 -12.50 -15.99
CA GLY A 283 1.79 -12.26 -15.88
C GLY A 283 1.23 -12.83 -14.56
N PHE A 284 0.00 -12.46 -14.22
CA PHE A 284 -0.75 -13.05 -13.10
C PHE A 284 -1.42 -14.37 -13.50
N ASP A 285 -0.80 -15.15 -14.38
CA ASP A 285 -1.38 -16.40 -14.86
C ASP A 285 -1.30 -17.48 -13.78
N SER A 286 -2.41 -18.16 -13.55
CA SER A 286 -2.54 -19.25 -12.58
C SER A 286 -1.64 -20.45 -12.87
N ARG A 287 -1.11 -20.55 -14.09
CA ARG A 287 -0.30 -21.69 -14.56
C ARG A 287 1.03 -21.87 -13.84
N GLY A 288 1.63 -20.80 -13.29
CA GLY A 288 2.89 -20.90 -12.53
C GLY A 288 2.70 -21.12 -11.02
N ARG A 289 1.49 -21.01 -10.50
CA ARG A 289 1.26 -21.05 -9.04
C ARG A 289 1.54 -22.41 -8.42
N PHE A 290 1.24 -23.50 -9.11
CA PHE A 290 1.49 -24.86 -8.60
C PHE A 290 3.00 -25.14 -8.51
N ASP A 291 3.77 -24.81 -9.55
CA ASP A 291 5.23 -24.95 -9.55
C ASP A 291 5.87 -24.13 -8.41
N ASP A 292 5.38 -22.92 -8.19
CA ASP A 292 5.88 -22.06 -7.14
C ASP A 292 5.53 -22.59 -5.74
N VAL A 293 4.35 -23.20 -5.57
CA VAL A 293 3.95 -23.90 -4.34
C VAL A 293 4.89 -25.09 -4.07
N LEU A 294 5.18 -25.90 -5.08
CA LEU A 294 6.11 -27.02 -4.94
C LEU A 294 7.51 -26.54 -4.55
N LYS A 295 8.01 -25.49 -5.21
CA LYS A 295 9.30 -24.87 -4.86
C LYS A 295 9.34 -24.36 -3.43
N ILE A 296 8.27 -23.70 -2.96
CA ILE A 296 8.16 -23.25 -1.56
C ILE A 296 8.29 -24.41 -0.60
N LEU A 297 7.53 -25.47 -0.84
CA LEU A 297 7.52 -26.65 0.06
C LEU A 297 8.84 -27.40 0.03
N LEU A 298 9.47 -27.57 -1.13
CA LEU A 298 10.79 -28.20 -1.26
C LEU A 298 11.90 -27.39 -0.58
N LEU A 299 11.86 -26.06 -0.68
CA LEU A 299 12.82 -25.19 0.02
C LEU A 299 12.63 -25.30 1.54
N LEU A 300 11.39 -25.41 2.03
CA LEU A 300 11.10 -25.58 3.45
C LEU A 300 11.56 -26.96 3.95
N ASP A 301 11.36 -28.01 3.17
CA ASP A 301 11.83 -29.36 3.50
C ASP A 301 13.36 -29.41 3.64
N ALA A 302 14.06 -28.80 2.65
CA ALA A 302 15.51 -28.70 2.69
C ALA A 302 16.00 -27.91 3.93
N ALA A 303 15.39 -26.77 4.21
CA ALA A 303 15.74 -25.95 5.36
C ALA A 303 15.45 -26.68 6.70
N GLN A 304 14.35 -27.41 6.77
CA GLN A 304 13.98 -28.18 7.97
C GLN A 304 14.95 -29.33 8.25
N LYS A 305 15.44 -30.01 7.20
CA LYS A 305 16.51 -31.02 7.31
C LYS A 305 17.81 -30.45 7.86
N GLU A 306 18.06 -29.15 7.61
CA GLU A 306 19.22 -28.42 8.14
C GLU A 306 18.91 -27.74 9.51
N GLY A 307 17.73 -27.92 10.07
CA GLY A 307 17.32 -27.30 11.34
C GLY A 307 17.12 -25.77 11.25
N ARG A 308 16.87 -25.24 10.06
CA ARG A 308 16.70 -23.80 9.81
C ARG A 308 15.26 -23.46 9.47
N THR A 309 14.89 -22.20 9.73
CA THR A 309 13.64 -21.57 9.28
C THR A 309 13.92 -20.68 8.09
N LEU A 310 12.95 -20.48 7.20
CA LEU A 310 13.11 -19.60 6.05
C LEU A 310 12.35 -18.29 6.23
N SER A 311 13.04 -17.18 6.02
CA SER A 311 12.44 -15.84 5.96
C SER A 311 11.84 -15.58 4.56
N VAL A 312 10.90 -14.64 4.46
CA VAL A 312 10.31 -14.21 3.17
C VAL A 312 11.38 -13.73 2.19
N GLN A 313 12.49 -13.17 2.68
CA GLN A 313 13.60 -12.72 1.85
C GLN A 313 14.39 -13.88 1.24
N GLU A 314 14.56 -14.98 1.97
CA GLU A 314 15.27 -16.18 1.49
C GLU A 314 14.47 -16.88 0.41
N PHE A 315 13.15 -17.03 0.57
CA PHE A 315 12.30 -17.53 -0.53
C PHE A 315 12.47 -16.72 -1.81
N ARG A 316 12.52 -15.39 -1.67
CA ARG A 316 12.64 -14.49 -2.82
C ARG A 316 13.94 -14.62 -3.59
N ARG A 317 15.00 -15.17 -2.98
CA ARG A 317 16.27 -15.46 -3.67
C ARG A 317 16.15 -16.65 -4.63
N HIS A 318 15.26 -17.59 -4.32
CA HIS A 318 15.09 -18.83 -5.08
C HIS A 318 13.85 -18.84 -5.98
N ILE A 319 12.85 -18.01 -5.63
CA ILE A 319 11.58 -17.97 -6.34
C ILE A 319 11.37 -16.55 -6.91
N ASN A 320 11.14 -16.50 -8.22
CA ASN A 320 10.97 -15.22 -8.92
C ASN A 320 9.51 -14.77 -8.94
N MET A 321 9.02 -14.18 -7.84
CA MET A 321 7.68 -13.61 -7.70
C MET A 321 7.68 -12.36 -6.81
N GLY A 322 6.59 -11.59 -6.81
CA GLY A 322 6.45 -10.44 -5.90
C GLY A 322 6.32 -10.85 -4.42
N TYR A 323 6.64 -9.93 -3.51
CA TYR A 323 6.47 -10.19 -2.06
C TYR A 323 5.00 -10.35 -1.65
N ASP A 324 4.09 -9.67 -2.32
CA ASP A 324 2.65 -9.77 -2.12
C ASP A 324 2.11 -11.14 -2.55
N GLU A 325 2.50 -11.61 -3.72
CA GLU A 325 2.13 -12.93 -4.25
C GLU A 325 2.72 -14.07 -3.40
N LEU A 326 4.01 -13.98 -3.07
CA LEU A 326 4.66 -14.94 -2.19
C LEU A 326 3.96 -15.01 -0.83
N GLY A 327 3.63 -13.86 -0.25
CA GLY A 327 2.93 -13.83 1.02
C GLY A 327 1.51 -14.40 0.92
N GLU A 328 0.78 -14.17 -0.18
CA GLU A 328 -0.54 -14.79 -0.42
C GLU A 328 -0.44 -16.32 -0.45
N LEU A 329 0.58 -16.87 -1.14
CA LEU A 329 0.80 -18.32 -1.19
C LEU A 329 1.18 -18.90 0.15
N LEU A 330 2.08 -18.25 0.90
CA LEU A 330 2.47 -18.68 2.24
C LEU A 330 1.27 -18.66 3.21
N GLU A 331 0.46 -17.61 3.20
CA GLU A 331 -0.76 -17.55 4.02
C GLU A 331 -1.77 -18.64 3.64
N LYS A 332 -1.92 -18.92 2.35
CA LYS A 332 -2.81 -19.98 1.86
C LYS A 332 -2.32 -21.36 2.33
N LEU A 333 -1.04 -21.64 2.17
CA LEU A 333 -0.43 -22.90 2.66
C LEU A 333 -0.56 -23.05 4.19
N ALA A 334 -0.37 -21.96 4.94
CA ALA A 334 -0.54 -21.97 6.39
C ALA A 334 -2.00 -22.22 6.80
N ARG A 335 -2.96 -21.63 6.09
CA ARG A 335 -4.40 -21.86 6.33
C ARG A 335 -4.80 -23.31 6.10
N TYR A 336 -4.21 -23.97 5.10
CA TYR A 336 -4.43 -25.40 4.85
C TYR A 336 -3.59 -26.32 5.74
N GLY A 337 -2.75 -25.75 6.62
CA GLY A 337 -2.01 -26.51 7.62
C GLY A 337 -0.73 -27.17 7.14
N TYR A 338 -0.22 -26.85 5.95
CA TYR A 338 1.03 -27.38 5.43
C TYR A 338 2.26 -26.73 6.04
N ILE A 339 2.19 -25.45 6.35
CA ILE A 339 3.29 -24.67 6.91
C ILE A 339 2.85 -23.87 8.14
N TYR A 340 3.82 -23.42 8.91
CA TYR A 340 3.60 -22.58 10.10
C TYR A 340 4.56 -21.40 10.11
N SER A 341 4.06 -20.25 10.55
CA SER A 341 4.87 -19.03 10.74
C SER A 341 5.33 -18.95 12.20
N GLY A 342 6.60 -19.14 12.44
CA GLY A 342 7.24 -18.92 13.74
C GLY A 342 7.82 -17.51 13.88
N ARG A 343 8.43 -17.21 15.06
CA ARG A 343 9.09 -15.91 15.31
C ARG A 343 10.26 -15.62 14.38
N GLN A 344 10.95 -16.66 13.92
CA GLN A 344 12.18 -16.56 13.12
C GLN A 344 11.96 -16.83 11.64
N GLY A 345 10.78 -17.27 11.21
CA GLY A 345 10.49 -17.57 9.82
C GLY A 345 9.43 -18.67 9.65
N TRP A 346 9.38 -19.24 8.46
CA TRP A 346 8.43 -20.25 8.05
C TRP A 346 9.06 -21.64 8.15
N VAL A 347 8.25 -22.63 8.55
CA VAL A 347 8.63 -24.04 8.65
C VAL A 347 7.50 -24.92 8.12
N LEU A 348 7.82 -26.14 7.69
CA LEU A 348 6.82 -27.18 7.43
C LEU A 348 6.18 -27.61 8.75
N LYS A 349 4.85 -27.74 8.74
CA LYS A 349 4.09 -28.32 9.87
C LYS A 349 3.99 -29.84 9.76
N THR A 350 3.89 -30.34 8.53
CA THR A 350 3.79 -31.77 8.20
C THR A 350 5.04 -32.18 7.41
N GLY A 351 5.56 -33.38 7.65
CA GLY A 351 6.73 -33.89 6.90
C GLY A 351 6.42 -34.03 5.40
N ALA A 352 7.46 -33.92 4.56
CA ALA A 352 7.32 -34.05 3.11
C ALA A 352 6.74 -35.41 2.67
N ASP A 353 6.90 -36.43 3.48
CA ASP A 353 6.34 -37.78 3.25
C ASP A 353 4.81 -37.85 3.39
N SER A 354 4.20 -36.89 4.09
CA SER A 354 2.75 -36.82 4.32
C SER A 354 2.03 -35.78 3.45
N ILE A 355 2.75 -35.07 2.59
CA ILE A 355 2.16 -34.07 1.68
C ILE A 355 1.93 -34.70 0.31
N GLU A 356 0.68 -34.98 -0.04
CA GLU A 356 0.31 -35.51 -1.34
C GLU A 356 0.21 -34.43 -2.40
N LEU A 357 0.85 -34.62 -3.56
CA LEU A 357 0.79 -33.67 -4.67
C LEU A 357 -0.61 -33.57 -5.27
N SER A 358 -1.38 -34.64 -5.26
CA SER A 358 -2.77 -34.68 -5.73
C SER A 358 -3.67 -33.73 -4.94
N GLU A 359 -3.47 -33.63 -3.61
CA GLU A 359 -4.20 -32.68 -2.76
C GLU A 359 -3.80 -31.23 -3.01
N LEU A 360 -2.49 -31.00 -3.15
CA LEU A 360 -1.99 -29.67 -3.53
C LEU A 360 -2.55 -29.23 -4.89
N PHE A 361 -2.59 -30.13 -5.86
CA PHE A 361 -3.15 -29.85 -7.17
C PHE A 361 -4.62 -29.47 -7.09
N LYS A 362 -5.42 -30.21 -6.32
CA LYS A 362 -6.84 -29.89 -6.05
C LYS A 362 -7.03 -28.51 -5.39
N LEU A 363 -6.10 -28.10 -4.54
CA LEU A 363 -6.17 -26.81 -3.82
C LEU A 363 -5.76 -25.60 -4.68
N PHE A 364 -4.80 -25.78 -5.59
CA PHE A 364 -4.17 -24.66 -6.30
C PHE A 364 -4.51 -24.61 -7.80
N VAL A 365 -4.88 -25.72 -8.40
CA VAL A 365 -5.11 -25.82 -9.85
C VAL A 365 -6.55 -26.20 -10.19
N TYR A 366 -7.02 -27.31 -9.65
CA TYR A 366 -8.31 -27.87 -10.03
C TYR A 366 -9.03 -28.49 -8.84
N ARG A 367 -10.19 -27.93 -8.48
CA ARG A 367 -11.06 -28.46 -7.45
C ARG A 367 -12.30 -29.07 -8.12
N PRO A 368 -12.50 -30.39 -8.04
CA PRO A 368 -13.73 -31.00 -8.51
C PRO A 368 -14.93 -30.38 -7.80
N LEU A 369 -15.94 -29.93 -8.55
CA LEU A 369 -17.17 -29.40 -7.97
C LEU A 369 -18.10 -30.55 -7.62
N PRO A 370 -18.59 -30.65 -6.40
CA PRO A 370 -19.46 -31.76 -5.97
C PRO A 370 -20.91 -31.64 -6.45
N VAL A 371 -21.31 -30.50 -7.01
CA VAL A 371 -22.71 -30.18 -7.32
C VAL A 371 -22.84 -29.68 -8.77
N GLU A 372 -23.80 -30.24 -9.47
CA GLU A 372 -24.21 -30.01 -10.87
C GLU A 372 -23.23 -30.58 -11.91
N ARG A 373 -23.58 -31.79 -12.35
CA ARG A 373 -22.92 -32.46 -13.46
C ARG A 373 -23.37 -31.87 -14.78
N ASP A 374 -22.91 -30.69 -15.11
CA ASP A 374 -22.97 -30.20 -16.47
C ASP A 374 -22.01 -31.03 -17.34
N HIS A 375 -22.37 -31.23 -18.61
CA HIS A 375 -21.58 -32.01 -19.59
C HIS A 375 -20.11 -31.50 -19.69
N VAL A 376 -19.91 -30.19 -19.51
CA VAL A 376 -18.58 -29.57 -19.51
C VAL A 376 -17.77 -30.03 -18.30
N ASN A 377 -18.37 -30.05 -17.12
CA ASN A 377 -17.70 -30.49 -15.89
C ASN A 377 -17.32 -31.97 -15.95
N GLN A 378 -18.19 -32.82 -16.53
CA GLN A 378 -17.88 -34.23 -16.75
C GLN A 378 -16.69 -34.42 -17.71
N ALA A 379 -16.68 -33.66 -18.81
CA ALA A 379 -15.55 -33.71 -19.76
C ALA A 379 -14.24 -33.26 -19.13
N VAL A 380 -14.27 -32.22 -18.29
CA VAL A 380 -13.09 -31.75 -17.57
C VAL A 380 -12.63 -32.77 -16.53
N ASP A 381 -13.53 -33.42 -15.81
CA ASP A 381 -13.20 -34.49 -14.85
C ASP A 381 -12.52 -35.68 -15.55
N VAL A 382 -13.00 -36.09 -16.73
CA VAL A 382 -12.37 -37.17 -17.53
C VAL A 382 -10.92 -36.81 -17.90
N VAL A 383 -10.66 -35.57 -18.28
CA VAL A 383 -9.31 -35.11 -18.66
C VAL A 383 -8.39 -34.96 -17.43
N MET A 384 -8.94 -34.54 -16.30
CA MET A 384 -8.15 -34.26 -15.10
C MET A 384 -7.88 -35.48 -14.22
N THR A 385 -8.71 -36.53 -14.30
CA THR A 385 -8.55 -37.77 -13.53
C THR A 385 -7.19 -38.44 -13.76
N PRO A 386 -6.71 -38.62 -15.02
CA PRO A 386 -5.37 -39.19 -15.26
C PRO A 386 -4.25 -38.31 -14.67
N CYS A 387 -4.38 -36.98 -14.75
CA CYS A 387 -3.42 -36.07 -14.12
C CYS A 387 -3.35 -36.25 -12.61
N LEU A 388 -4.51 -36.38 -11.94
CA LEU A 388 -4.57 -36.63 -10.50
C LEU A 388 -3.98 -37.99 -10.13
N GLN A 389 -4.17 -39.04 -10.94
CA GLN A 389 -3.55 -40.35 -10.73
C GLN A 389 -2.04 -40.28 -10.85
N THR A 390 -1.50 -39.55 -11.82
CA THR A 390 -0.05 -39.35 -11.98
C THR A 390 0.56 -38.56 -10.82
N LEU A 391 -0.22 -37.67 -10.20
CA LEU A 391 0.19 -36.87 -9.04
C LEU A 391 -0.07 -37.59 -7.69
N ASN A 392 -0.46 -38.86 -7.71
CA ASN A 392 -0.67 -39.67 -6.49
C ASN A 392 0.69 -40.13 -5.94
N MET A 393 1.51 -39.16 -5.57
CA MET A 393 2.83 -39.35 -4.94
C MET A 393 3.03 -38.28 -3.88
N THR A 394 3.93 -38.55 -2.94
CA THR A 394 4.30 -37.58 -1.90
C THR A 394 5.30 -36.54 -2.41
N LEU A 395 5.43 -35.44 -1.69
CA LEU A 395 6.42 -34.41 -1.98
C LEU A 395 7.86 -34.97 -1.89
N ALA A 396 8.13 -35.90 -0.97
CA ALA A 396 9.43 -36.53 -0.83
C ALA A 396 9.76 -37.45 -2.01
N GLU A 397 8.80 -38.23 -2.51
CA GLU A 397 8.97 -39.06 -3.71
C GLU A 397 9.22 -38.22 -4.95
N PHE A 398 8.50 -37.10 -5.11
CA PHE A 398 8.70 -36.15 -6.19
C PHE A 398 10.12 -35.55 -6.15
N ASP A 399 10.61 -35.10 -4.99
CA ASP A 399 11.98 -34.57 -4.84
C ASP A 399 13.04 -35.61 -5.24
N ALA A 400 12.83 -36.87 -4.81
CA ALA A 400 13.72 -37.97 -5.16
C ALA A 400 13.75 -38.26 -6.67
N GLN A 401 12.59 -38.21 -7.34
CA GLN A 401 12.51 -38.38 -8.80
C GLN A 401 13.14 -37.20 -9.55
N ALA A 402 12.89 -35.97 -9.12
CA ALA A 402 13.46 -34.77 -9.73
C ALA A 402 14.99 -34.75 -9.66
N LYS A 403 15.56 -35.16 -8.52
CA LYS A 403 17.02 -35.28 -8.35
C LYS A 403 17.65 -36.36 -9.24
N LYS A 404 16.98 -37.49 -9.42
CA LYS A 404 17.44 -38.54 -10.34
C LYS A 404 17.49 -38.06 -11.81
N GLN A 405 16.49 -37.29 -12.24
CA GLN A 405 16.44 -36.72 -13.60
C GLN A 405 17.51 -35.64 -13.86
N GLN A 406 18.00 -34.95 -12.82
CA GLN A 406 19.08 -33.98 -12.97
C GLN A 406 20.49 -34.63 -13.06
N GLN A 407 20.61 -35.88 -12.61
CA GLN A 407 21.88 -36.65 -12.63
C GLN A 407 22.05 -37.53 -13.86
N SER A 408 20.99 -37.73 -14.64
CA SER A 408 20.99 -38.42 -15.93
C SER A 408 21.14 -37.42 -17.08
#